data_4de12ef9e4e8c5eff9248874fa2fc56a
#
_entry.id   4de12ef9e4e8c5eff9248874fa2fc56a
#
_cell.length_a   1.000
_cell.length_b   1.000
_cell.length_c   1.000
_cell.angle_alpha   90.00
_cell.angle_beta   90.00
_cell.angle_gamma   90.00
#
_symmetry.space_group_name_H-M   'P 1'
#
loop_
_entity.id
_entity.type
_entity.pdbx_description
1 polymer ?
#
loop_
_entity_poly.entity_id
_entity_poly.type
_entity_poly.pdbx_seq_one_letter_code
_entity_poly.pdbx_strand_id
1 'polypeptide(L)'
;MSQLHVEYSKPALDGSDRIALAWARVPEVPTPAQRAEQKARAGALLEAHDAALVAHFYVDGDLQDLALETGGCVADSLEMARFGRDHPARSLVVAGVRFMGETAKILSPDKRVLMPDLEATCSLDLGCPPDDFAAFCDANPDRTVVVYANTSAAVKARADWMVTSSCALAIVRHLHEKGEKILWAPDRHLGSYIARQTGADMLLWNGACVVHDEFKGVELALLREEHPEALVLVHPESPQSVVAQADVVGSTSQILRAVVEGDAREYIVATDNGIFHRMRQLAPGKTLIEAPTAGSSATCKSCAHCPWMAMNAMQGVIDCLERGSGEVVVPEPTRERALGGIERMLEFVATNPDSIVAPAHGFVPHLGSA
;
A
#
# COMPACT_ATOMS: atom_id res chain seq x y z
N MET A 1 -34.65 -4.30 -2.16
CA MET A 1 -33.19 -4.48 -2.02
C MET A 1 -32.66 -4.85 -3.39
N SER A 2 -32.06 -3.91 -4.09
CA SER A 2 -31.37 -4.17 -5.35
C SER A 2 -30.18 -5.09 -5.03
N GLN A 3 -30.15 -6.29 -5.57
CA GLN A 3 -28.97 -7.15 -5.50
C GLN A 3 -27.86 -6.45 -6.27
N LEU A 4 -26.78 -6.07 -5.60
CA LEU A 4 -25.58 -5.58 -6.26
C LEU A 4 -25.06 -6.71 -7.14
N HIS A 5 -25.13 -6.54 -8.44
CA HIS A 5 -24.58 -7.50 -9.39
C HIS A 5 -23.10 -7.14 -9.60
N VAL A 6 -22.21 -7.84 -8.90
CA VAL A 6 -20.76 -7.69 -9.07
C VAL A 6 -20.32 -8.74 -10.09
N GLU A 7 -19.88 -8.29 -11.26
CA GLU A 7 -19.24 -9.16 -12.25
C GLU A 7 -17.72 -9.17 -12.03
N TYR A 8 -17.13 -10.35 -12.10
CA TYR A 8 -15.69 -10.54 -12.01
C TYR A 8 -15.10 -10.95 -13.35
N SER A 9 -13.87 -10.52 -13.63
CA SER A 9 -13.05 -11.09 -14.69
C SER A 9 -12.71 -12.57 -14.41
N LYS A 10 -11.88 -13.19 -15.23
CA LYS A 10 -11.42 -14.58 -15.02
C LYS A 10 -10.89 -14.80 -13.58
N PRO A 11 -10.87 -16.07 -13.09
CA PRO A 11 -10.30 -16.39 -11.79
C PRO A 11 -8.91 -15.78 -11.61
N ALA A 12 -8.60 -15.29 -10.40
CA ALA A 12 -7.29 -14.78 -10.07
C ALA A 12 -6.22 -15.86 -10.33
N LEU A 13 -5.06 -15.47 -10.84
CA LEU A 13 -3.90 -16.35 -10.93
C LEU A 13 -3.49 -16.76 -9.51
N ASP A 14 -3.33 -18.06 -9.28
CA ASP A 14 -2.77 -18.56 -8.04
C ASP A 14 -1.29 -18.15 -7.97
N GLY A 15 -0.99 -17.19 -7.09
CA GLY A 15 0.35 -16.66 -6.88
C GLY A 15 1.19 -17.44 -5.87
N SER A 16 0.75 -18.63 -5.43
CA SER A 16 1.38 -19.39 -4.36
C SER A 16 2.87 -19.64 -4.58
N ASP A 17 3.27 -20.05 -5.79
CA ASP A 17 4.68 -20.27 -6.14
C ASP A 17 5.52 -19.00 -6.00
N ARG A 18 4.96 -17.82 -6.30
CA ARG A 18 5.66 -16.54 -6.22
C ARG A 18 5.81 -16.06 -4.78
N ILE A 19 4.85 -16.39 -3.91
CA ILE A 19 4.92 -16.09 -2.46
C ILE A 19 6.07 -16.87 -1.82
N ALA A 20 6.18 -18.16 -2.11
CA ALA A 20 7.27 -19.00 -1.61
C ALA A 20 8.65 -18.49 -2.06
N LEU A 21 8.77 -18.09 -3.33
CA LEU A 21 9.98 -17.49 -3.88
C LEU A 21 10.31 -16.14 -3.20
N ALA A 22 9.33 -15.32 -2.94
CA ALA A 22 9.52 -14.03 -2.24
C ALA A 22 10.03 -14.27 -0.81
N TRP A 23 9.44 -15.21 -0.07
CA TRP A 23 9.93 -15.58 1.28
C TRP A 23 11.35 -16.12 1.27
N ALA A 24 11.74 -16.89 0.23
CA ALA A 24 13.10 -17.39 0.08
C ALA A 24 14.14 -16.29 -0.18
N ARG A 25 13.70 -15.11 -0.61
CA ARG A 25 14.55 -13.94 -0.87
C ARG A 25 14.60 -12.95 0.30
N VAL A 26 13.73 -13.09 1.30
CA VAL A 26 13.77 -12.22 2.48
C VAL A 26 15.15 -12.37 3.14
N PRO A 27 15.87 -11.25 3.34
CA PRO A 27 17.21 -11.27 3.93
C PRO A 27 17.21 -11.84 5.35
N GLU A 28 18.33 -12.45 5.75
CA GLU A 28 18.52 -12.87 7.12
C GLU A 28 18.49 -11.67 8.07
N VAL A 29 17.91 -11.87 9.25
CA VAL A 29 17.83 -10.85 10.28
C VAL A 29 19.25 -10.55 10.82
N PRO A 30 19.75 -9.33 10.66
CA PRO A 30 21.09 -8.98 11.14
C PRO A 30 21.16 -8.98 12.67
N THR A 31 22.36 -9.25 13.21
CA THR A 31 22.62 -9.10 14.63
C THR A 31 22.48 -7.63 15.08
N PRO A 32 22.26 -7.34 16.38
CA PRO A 32 22.16 -5.96 16.87
C PRO A 32 23.36 -5.07 16.49
N ALA A 33 24.57 -5.63 16.50
CA ALA A 33 25.78 -4.90 16.09
C ALA A 33 25.78 -4.57 14.59
N GLN A 34 25.42 -5.54 13.76
CA GLN A 34 25.28 -5.33 12.31
C GLN A 34 24.18 -4.32 11.97
N ARG A 35 23.04 -4.34 12.68
CA ARG A 35 21.97 -3.36 12.51
C ARG A 35 22.46 -1.94 12.75
N ALA A 36 23.16 -1.72 13.88
CA ALA A 36 23.69 -0.41 14.24
C ALA A 36 24.71 0.09 13.19
N GLU A 37 25.62 -0.79 12.74
CA GLU A 37 26.60 -0.46 11.70
C GLU A 37 25.93 -0.13 10.37
N GLN A 38 25.00 -0.99 9.91
CA GLN A 38 24.26 -0.77 8.66
C GLN A 38 23.44 0.51 8.69
N LYS A 39 22.75 0.80 9.80
CA LYS A 39 21.95 2.02 9.98
C LYS A 39 22.82 3.26 9.89
N ALA A 40 23.95 3.29 10.60
CA ALA A 40 24.89 4.41 10.55
C ALA A 40 25.46 4.63 9.13
N ARG A 41 25.84 3.53 8.44
CA ARG A 41 26.35 3.56 7.07
C ARG A 41 25.29 4.05 6.08
N ALA A 42 24.06 3.51 6.15
CA ALA A 42 22.97 3.94 5.28
C ALA A 42 22.63 5.41 5.46
N GLY A 43 22.59 5.91 6.72
CA GLY A 43 22.35 7.33 7.00
C GLY A 43 23.43 8.25 6.38
N ALA A 44 24.69 7.89 6.54
CA ALA A 44 25.80 8.64 5.93
C ALA A 44 25.76 8.64 4.39
N LEU A 45 25.34 7.52 3.78
CA LEU A 45 25.18 7.41 2.34
C LEU A 45 24.00 8.23 1.82
N LEU A 46 22.86 8.26 2.52
CA LEU A 46 21.71 9.10 2.17
C LEU A 46 22.12 10.57 2.11
N GLU A 47 22.85 11.05 3.10
CA GLU A 47 23.37 12.43 3.13
C GLU A 47 24.37 12.68 1.99
N ALA A 48 25.35 11.80 1.81
CA ALA A 48 26.40 11.94 0.80
C ALA A 48 25.86 11.96 -0.64
N HIS A 49 24.75 11.27 -0.90
CA HIS A 49 24.12 11.16 -2.22
C HIS A 49 22.95 12.12 -2.44
N ASP A 50 22.69 13.07 -1.53
CA ASP A 50 21.51 13.94 -1.58
C ASP A 50 20.23 13.11 -1.85
N ALA A 51 20.03 12.07 -1.03
CA ALA A 51 18.98 11.09 -1.20
C ALA A 51 18.01 11.10 0.00
N ALA A 52 16.71 11.02 -0.27
CA ALA A 52 15.68 10.85 0.73
C ALA A 52 15.17 9.39 0.75
N LEU A 53 15.07 8.81 1.95
CA LEU A 53 14.46 7.49 2.13
C LEU A 53 12.95 7.64 2.32
N VAL A 54 12.19 7.03 1.44
CA VAL A 54 10.71 7.01 1.44
C VAL A 54 10.27 5.60 1.76
N ALA A 55 9.79 5.36 2.97
CA ALA A 55 9.46 4.03 3.48
C ALA A 55 7.95 3.84 3.63
N HIS A 56 7.46 2.64 3.27
CA HIS A 56 6.09 2.25 3.57
C HIS A 56 5.98 1.74 5.02
N PHE A 57 4.81 1.89 5.65
CA PHE A 57 4.52 1.38 7.00
C PHE A 57 4.73 -0.14 7.17
N TYR A 58 4.81 -0.91 6.08
CA TYR A 58 4.93 -2.37 6.12
C TYR A 58 6.37 -2.88 6.02
N VAL A 59 7.36 -2.02 5.83
CA VAL A 59 8.76 -2.43 5.86
C VAL A 59 9.27 -2.57 7.29
N ASP A 60 10.45 -3.18 7.46
CA ASP A 60 11.09 -3.36 8.76
C ASP A 60 11.20 -2.06 9.56
N GLY A 61 11.03 -2.14 10.88
CA GLY A 61 11.04 -0.99 11.77
C GLY A 61 12.33 -0.17 11.73
N ASP A 62 13.49 -0.82 11.52
CA ASP A 62 14.77 -0.12 11.41
C ASP A 62 14.82 0.79 10.16
N LEU A 63 14.18 0.37 9.05
CA LEU A 63 14.04 1.20 7.85
C LEU A 63 13.08 2.37 8.08
N GLN A 64 11.98 2.13 8.80
CA GLN A 64 11.06 3.20 9.18
C GLN A 64 11.78 4.24 10.05
N ASP A 65 12.54 3.80 11.05
CA ASP A 65 13.29 4.68 11.92
C ASP A 65 14.36 5.46 11.16
N LEU A 66 15.13 4.80 10.28
CA LEU A 66 16.13 5.47 9.45
C LEU A 66 15.50 6.53 8.55
N ALA A 67 14.35 6.25 7.93
CA ALA A 67 13.66 7.21 7.10
C ALA A 67 13.33 8.50 7.87
N LEU A 68 12.79 8.36 9.08
CA LEU A 68 12.43 9.51 9.93
C LEU A 68 13.67 10.26 10.44
N GLU A 69 14.70 9.55 10.85
CA GLU A 69 15.94 10.14 11.38
C GLU A 69 16.74 10.92 10.33
N THR A 70 16.58 10.56 9.05
CA THR A 70 17.31 11.20 7.94
C THR A 70 16.48 12.21 7.14
N GLY A 71 15.31 12.63 7.67
CA GLY A 71 14.45 13.62 7.01
C GLY A 71 13.61 13.06 5.85
N GLY A 72 13.53 11.74 5.73
CA GLY A 72 12.61 11.05 4.84
C GLY A 72 11.20 10.93 5.41
N CYS A 73 10.41 9.96 4.93
CA CYS A 73 9.07 9.73 5.45
C CYS A 73 8.74 8.26 5.62
N VAL A 74 7.78 7.99 6.52
CA VAL A 74 7.08 6.70 6.65
C VAL A 74 5.60 6.95 6.44
N ALA A 75 5.03 6.40 5.37
CA ALA A 75 3.69 6.76 4.93
C ALA A 75 2.98 5.64 4.16
N ASP A 76 1.71 5.85 3.80
CA ASP A 76 1.00 5.07 2.81
C ASP A 76 1.38 5.51 1.38
N SER A 77 0.91 4.76 0.37
CA SER A 77 1.27 4.99 -1.03
C SER A 77 0.93 6.40 -1.54
N LEU A 78 -0.13 7.04 -1.03
CA LEU A 78 -0.52 8.39 -1.45
C LEU A 78 0.51 9.42 -0.96
N GLU A 79 0.81 9.38 0.32
CA GLU A 79 1.73 10.34 0.93
C GLU A 79 3.19 10.08 0.53
N MET A 80 3.58 8.82 0.31
CA MET A 80 4.88 8.48 -0.30
C MET A 80 5.05 9.16 -1.66
N ALA A 81 4.01 9.10 -2.50
CA ALA A 81 4.03 9.71 -3.83
C ALA A 81 4.14 11.25 -3.76
N ARG A 82 3.37 11.89 -2.86
CA ARG A 82 3.41 13.34 -2.64
C ARG A 82 4.75 13.78 -2.08
N PHE A 83 5.21 13.13 -1.02
CA PHE A 83 6.50 13.43 -0.40
C PHE A 83 7.64 13.32 -1.41
N GLY A 84 7.71 12.21 -2.16
CA GLY A 84 8.77 12.00 -3.16
C GLY A 84 8.78 13.06 -4.25
N ARG A 85 7.60 13.52 -4.70
CA ARG A 85 7.48 14.61 -5.68
C ARG A 85 8.02 15.94 -5.12
N ASP A 86 7.61 16.28 -3.91
CA ASP A 86 7.81 17.62 -3.34
C ASP A 86 9.14 17.77 -2.58
N HIS A 87 9.77 16.67 -2.18
CA HIS A 87 11.06 16.69 -1.47
C HIS A 87 12.19 17.20 -2.36
N PRO A 88 13.10 18.09 -1.88
CA PRO A 88 14.14 18.69 -2.70
C PRO A 88 15.28 17.75 -3.12
N ALA A 89 15.49 16.62 -2.47
CA ALA A 89 16.56 15.67 -2.77
C ALA A 89 16.56 15.25 -4.25
N ARG A 90 17.76 15.05 -4.80
CA ARG A 90 17.96 14.62 -6.19
C ARG A 90 17.67 13.14 -6.39
N SER A 91 17.79 12.35 -5.32
CA SER A 91 17.56 10.92 -5.34
C SER A 91 16.51 10.53 -4.33
N LEU A 92 15.70 9.53 -4.67
CA LEU A 92 14.76 8.89 -3.76
C LEU A 92 15.13 7.41 -3.62
N VAL A 93 15.22 6.92 -2.39
CA VAL A 93 15.28 5.49 -2.12
C VAL A 93 13.90 5.08 -1.60
N VAL A 94 13.17 4.30 -2.39
CA VAL A 94 11.80 3.88 -2.07
C VAL A 94 11.85 2.48 -1.46
N ALA A 95 11.73 2.40 -0.14
CA ALA A 95 11.57 1.15 0.59
C ALA A 95 10.09 0.74 0.62
N GLY A 96 9.73 -0.14 -0.27
CA GLY A 96 8.38 -0.60 -0.52
C GLY A 96 8.36 -1.61 -1.65
N VAL A 97 7.25 -1.66 -2.40
CA VAL A 97 7.09 -2.55 -3.55
C VAL A 97 7.12 -1.79 -4.87
N ARG A 98 7.41 -2.52 -5.95
CA ARG A 98 7.78 -1.97 -7.28
C ARG A 98 6.86 -0.86 -7.77
N PHE A 99 5.55 -1.02 -7.68
CA PHE A 99 4.61 0.00 -8.15
C PHE A 99 4.76 1.36 -7.43
N MET A 100 5.27 1.37 -6.18
CA MET A 100 5.56 2.60 -5.43
C MET A 100 6.77 3.32 -6.02
N GLY A 101 7.83 2.58 -6.33
CA GLY A 101 9.00 3.12 -7.04
C GLY A 101 8.64 3.64 -8.43
N GLU A 102 7.81 2.90 -9.19
CA GLU A 102 7.30 3.34 -10.49
C GLU A 102 6.47 4.62 -10.37
N THR A 103 5.58 4.71 -9.37
CA THR A 103 4.77 5.91 -9.12
C THR A 103 5.66 7.11 -8.77
N ALA A 104 6.69 6.92 -7.93
CA ALA A 104 7.66 7.96 -7.61
C ALA A 104 8.42 8.42 -8.88
N LYS A 105 8.82 7.48 -9.75
CA LYS A 105 9.51 7.80 -11.02
C LYS A 105 8.59 8.52 -12.02
N ILE A 106 7.32 8.14 -12.08
CA ILE A 106 6.32 8.82 -12.95
C ILE A 106 6.16 10.28 -12.54
N LEU A 107 6.05 10.55 -11.23
CA LEU A 107 5.87 11.90 -10.69
C LEU A 107 7.15 12.75 -10.67
N SER A 108 8.29 12.10 -10.63
CA SER A 108 9.61 12.76 -10.49
C SER A 108 10.60 12.25 -11.54
N PRO A 109 10.36 12.50 -12.84
CA PRO A 109 11.18 11.93 -13.92
C PRO A 109 12.64 12.38 -13.86
N ASP A 110 12.91 13.57 -13.33
CA ASP A 110 14.26 14.13 -13.22
C ASP A 110 15.04 13.59 -12.01
N LYS A 111 14.34 12.98 -11.04
CA LYS A 111 14.99 12.38 -9.87
C LYS A 111 15.46 10.97 -10.19
N ARG A 112 16.57 10.58 -9.57
CA ARG A 112 16.98 9.21 -9.53
C ARG A 112 16.13 8.47 -8.50
N VAL A 113 15.37 7.45 -8.92
CA VAL A 113 14.54 6.64 -8.02
C VAL A 113 15.16 5.25 -7.92
N LEU A 114 15.50 4.85 -6.72
CA LEU A 114 16.13 3.58 -6.38
C LEU A 114 15.21 2.77 -5.47
N MET A 115 15.30 1.45 -5.54
CA MET A 115 14.63 0.53 -4.61
C MET A 115 15.63 -0.45 -4.03
N PRO A 116 15.53 -0.80 -2.73
CA PRO A 116 16.39 -1.80 -2.08
C PRO A 116 16.38 -3.16 -2.78
N ASP A 117 15.24 -3.57 -3.34
CA ASP A 117 15.09 -4.74 -4.19
C ASP A 117 14.03 -4.49 -5.27
N LEU A 118 14.41 -4.55 -6.56
CA LEU A 118 13.48 -4.38 -7.68
C LEU A 118 12.51 -5.57 -7.88
N GLU A 119 12.81 -6.73 -7.28
CA GLU A 119 11.92 -7.88 -7.30
C GLU A 119 10.85 -7.82 -6.19
N ALA A 120 10.93 -6.82 -5.30
CA ALA A 120 9.89 -6.53 -4.34
C ALA A 120 8.65 -6.01 -5.09
N THR A 121 7.75 -6.92 -5.44
CA THR A 121 6.51 -6.65 -6.20
C THR A 121 5.28 -6.71 -5.31
N CYS A 122 4.09 -6.85 -5.88
CA CYS A 122 2.80 -6.96 -5.18
C CYS A 122 1.96 -8.04 -5.83
N SER A 123 1.26 -8.87 -5.03
CA SER A 123 0.34 -9.88 -5.58
C SER A 123 -0.76 -9.28 -6.44
N LEU A 124 -1.23 -8.08 -6.11
CA LEU A 124 -2.23 -7.36 -6.91
C LEU A 124 -1.67 -6.96 -8.29
N ASP A 125 -0.43 -6.50 -8.34
CA ASP A 125 0.27 -6.19 -9.59
C ASP A 125 0.49 -7.45 -10.43
N LEU A 126 0.98 -8.52 -9.80
CA LEU A 126 1.18 -9.82 -10.45
C LEU A 126 -0.14 -10.43 -10.95
N GLY A 127 -1.24 -10.22 -10.23
CA GLY A 127 -2.58 -10.69 -10.57
C GLY A 127 -3.30 -9.81 -11.61
N CYS A 128 -2.68 -8.72 -12.08
CA CYS A 128 -3.24 -7.81 -13.08
C CYS A 128 -2.24 -7.57 -14.23
N PRO A 129 -1.96 -8.60 -15.07
CA PRO A 129 -1.03 -8.48 -16.19
C PRO A 129 -1.48 -7.39 -17.18
N PRO A 130 -0.56 -6.53 -17.66
CA PRO A 130 -0.90 -5.38 -18.50
C PRO A 130 -1.70 -5.73 -19.79
N ASP A 131 -1.33 -6.82 -20.45
CA ASP A 131 -2.00 -7.23 -21.70
C ASP A 131 -3.42 -7.74 -21.45
N ASP A 132 -3.62 -8.54 -20.39
CA ASP A 132 -4.96 -9.02 -19.99
C ASP A 132 -5.83 -7.85 -19.53
N PHE A 133 -5.25 -6.91 -18.79
CA PHE A 133 -5.96 -5.71 -18.35
C PHE A 133 -6.34 -4.80 -19.54
N ALA A 134 -5.44 -4.64 -20.52
CA ALA A 134 -5.74 -3.88 -21.73
C ALA A 134 -6.92 -4.51 -22.49
N ALA A 135 -6.93 -5.83 -22.68
CA ALA A 135 -8.04 -6.55 -23.31
C ALA A 135 -9.35 -6.39 -22.53
N PHE A 136 -9.29 -6.37 -21.19
CA PHE A 136 -10.46 -6.14 -20.34
C PHE A 136 -11.03 -4.72 -20.50
N CYS A 137 -10.17 -3.70 -20.58
CA CYS A 137 -10.59 -2.33 -20.87
C CYS A 137 -11.20 -2.22 -22.29
N ASP A 138 -10.56 -2.81 -23.29
CA ASP A 138 -11.01 -2.75 -24.69
C ASP A 138 -12.37 -3.45 -24.91
N ALA A 139 -12.67 -4.45 -24.09
CA ALA A 139 -13.98 -5.13 -24.08
C ALA A 139 -15.10 -4.30 -23.38
N ASN A 140 -14.75 -3.25 -22.63
CA ASN A 140 -15.67 -2.44 -21.85
C ASN A 140 -15.45 -0.93 -22.07
N PRO A 141 -15.53 -0.44 -23.32
CA PRO A 141 -15.14 0.93 -23.69
C PRO A 141 -16.10 2.02 -23.17
N ASP A 142 -17.27 1.63 -22.63
CA ASP A 142 -18.27 2.52 -22.05
C ASP A 142 -18.07 2.79 -20.55
N ARG A 143 -16.96 2.32 -19.98
CA ARG A 143 -16.65 2.44 -18.55
C ARG A 143 -15.43 3.31 -18.30
N THR A 144 -15.51 4.16 -17.32
CA THR A 144 -14.38 4.93 -16.80
C THR A 144 -13.43 4.00 -16.03
N VAL A 145 -12.19 3.96 -16.45
CA VAL A 145 -11.15 3.06 -15.89
C VAL A 145 -10.54 3.66 -14.63
N VAL A 146 -10.85 3.06 -13.49
CA VAL A 146 -10.30 3.45 -12.18
C VAL A 146 -9.35 2.36 -11.69
N VAL A 147 -8.09 2.71 -11.53
CA VAL A 147 -7.04 1.77 -11.14
C VAL A 147 -6.50 2.11 -9.75
N TYR A 148 -6.57 1.13 -8.87
CA TYR A 148 -5.90 1.22 -7.58
C TYR A 148 -4.37 1.17 -7.75
N ALA A 149 -3.65 1.96 -6.97
CA ALA A 149 -2.21 2.20 -7.12
C ALA A 149 -1.33 0.93 -7.17
N ASN A 150 -1.83 -0.18 -6.63
CA ASN A 150 -1.13 -1.46 -6.51
C ASN A 150 -1.06 -2.23 -7.86
N THR A 151 -0.61 -1.55 -8.88
CA THR A 151 -0.50 -2.04 -10.27
C THR A 151 0.75 -1.47 -10.92
N SER A 152 1.22 -2.10 -12.02
CA SER A 152 2.37 -1.59 -12.80
C SER A 152 2.10 -0.24 -13.47
N ALA A 153 3.17 0.44 -13.86
CA ALA A 153 3.08 1.65 -14.67
C ALA A 153 2.32 1.41 -15.99
N ALA A 154 2.44 0.23 -16.59
CA ALA A 154 1.75 -0.14 -17.82
C ALA A 154 0.22 -0.23 -17.63
N VAL A 155 -0.24 -0.78 -16.50
CA VAL A 155 -1.67 -0.82 -16.13
C VAL A 155 -2.17 0.60 -15.86
N LYS A 156 -1.40 1.40 -15.09
CA LYS A 156 -1.72 2.82 -14.83
C LYS A 156 -1.85 3.65 -16.11
N ALA A 157 -1.08 3.33 -17.15
CA ALA A 157 -1.13 4.01 -18.44
C ALA A 157 -2.46 3.80 -19.22
N ARG A 158 -3.31 2.85 -18.76
CA ARG A 158 -4.67 2.62 -19.30
C ARG A 158 -5.76 3.28 -18.43
N ALA A 159 -5.39 3.83 -17.28
CA ALA A 159 -6.34 4.36 -16.32
C ALA A 159 -6.76 5.80 -16.64
N ASP A 160 -8.06 6.06 -16.52
CA ASP A 160 -8.58 7.44 -16.44
C ASP A 160 -8.29 8.05 -15.08
N TRP A 161 -8.38 7.26 -14.03
CA TRP A 161 -8.09 7.65 -12.66
C TRP A 161 -7.20 6.61 -11.98
N MET A 162 -6.13 7.06 -11.35
CA MET A 162 -5.46 6.28 -10.32
C MET A 162 -6.02 6.66 -8.95
N VAL A 163 -6.14 5.68 -8.03
CA VAL A 163 -6.59 5.91 -6.67
C VAL A 163 -5.76 5.12 -5.66
N THR A 164 -5.77 5.56 -4.41
CA THR A 164 -5.27 4.79 -3.26
C THR A 164 -6.41 4.44 -2.32
N SER A 165 -6.20 3.53 -1.37
CA SER A 165 -7.22 3.18 -0.37
C SER A 165 -7.73 4.39 0.42
N SER A 166 -6.90 5.43 0.57
CA SER A 166 -7.27 6.67 1.29
C SER A 166 -8.32 7.50 0.56
N CYS A 167 -8.31 7.51 -0.79
CA CYS A 167 -9.15 8.40 -1.60
C CYS A 167 -10.15 7.68 -2.51
N ALA A 168 -10.04 6.37 -2.68
CA ALA A 168 -10.84 5.60 -3.63
C ALA A 168 -12.35 5.74 -3.42
N LEU A 169 -12.81 5.66 -2.17
CA LEU A 169 -14.23 5.81 -1.84
C LEU A 169 -14.78 7.19 -2.27
N ALA A 170 -14.03 8.25 -2.02
CA ALA A 170 -14.43 9.61 -2.36
C ALA A 170 -14.46 9.83 -3.87
N ILE A 171 -13.44 9.35 -4.59
CA ILE A 171 -13.35 9.49 -6.05
C ILE A 171 -14.44 8.67 -6.74
N VAL A 172 -14.69 7.41 -6.32
CA VAL A 172 -15.76 6.59 -6.89
C VAL A 172 -17.14 7.20 -6.61
N ARG A 173 -17.37 7.75 -5.42
CA ARG A 173 -18.61 8.49 -5.13
C ARG A 173 -18.81 9.67 -6.08
N HIS A 174 -17.77 10.46 -6.30
CA HIS A 174 -17.79 11.58 -7.24
C HIS A 174 -18.10 11.16 -8.66
N LEU A 175 -17.52 10.04 -9.14
CA LEU A 175 -17.79 9.50 -10.47
C LEU A 175 -19.22 8.95 -10.57
N HIS A 176 -19.69 8.26 -9.55
CA HIS A 176 -21.07 7.76 -9.48
C HIS A 176 -22.10 8.91 -9.53
N GLU A 177 -21.87 9.99 -8.81
CA GLU A 177 -22.72 11.19 -8.84
C GLU A 177 -22.78 11.87 -10.21
N LYS A 178 -21.75 11.67 -11.04
CA LYS A 178 -21.73 12.08 -12.46
C LYS A 178 -22.40 11.10 -13.41
N GLY A 179 -22.84 9.94 -12.91
CA GLY A 179 -23.47 8.89 -13.72
C GLY A 179 -22.48 8.00 -14.47
N GLU A 180 -21.19 8.01 -14.08
CA GLU A 180 -20.15 7.19 -14.69
C GLU A 180 -20.33 5.71 -14.32
N LYS A 181 -20.15 4.84 -15.30
CA LYS A 181 -19.96 3.41 -15.07
C LYS A 181 -18.47 3.14 -14.90
N ILE A 182 -18.09 2.34 -13.93
CA ILE A 182 -16.70 2.17 -13.55
C ILE A 182 -16.18 0.78 -13.89
N LEU A 183 -14.98 0.72 -14.47
CA LEU A 183 -14.15 -0.47 -14.53
C LEU A 183 -13.07 -0.32 -13.46
N TRP A 184 -13.05 -1.26 -12.51
CA TRP A 184 -12.16 -1.21 -11.34
C TRP A 184 -11.13 -2.33 -11.37
N ALA A 185 -9.87 -2.02 -11.09
CA ALA A 185 -8.77 -2.97 -10.90
C ALA A 185 -7.78 -2.47 -9.84
N PRO A 186 -6.96 -3.35 -9.25
CA PRO A 186 -6.92 -4.81 -9.38
C PRO A 186 -7.64 -5.55 -8.25
N ASP A 187 -7.93 -4.93 -7.10
CA ASP A 187 -8.42 -5.59 -5.89
C ASP A 187 -9.95 -5.71 -5.85
N ARG A 188 -10.45 -6.96 -5.82
CA ARG A 188 -11.89 -7.25 -5.79
C ARG A 188 -12.54 -6.89 -4.44
N HIS A 189 -11.80 -7.01 -3.33
CA HIS A 189 -12.35 -6.76 -2.00
C HIS A 189 -12.56 -5.27 -1.77
N LEU A 190 -11.53 -4.45 -2.04
CA LEU A 190 -11.63 -3.00 -1.99
C LEU A 190 -12.70 -2.50 -2.98
N GLY A 191 -12.72 -3.00 -4.21
CA GLY A 191 -13.74 -2.67 -5.21
C GLY A 191 -15.15 -3.02 -4.74
N SER A 192 -15.37 -4.22 -4.19
CA SER A 192 -16.65 -4.65 -3.64
C SER A 192 -17.08 -3.84 -2.42
N TYR A 193 -16.14 -3.46 -1.55
CA TYR A 193 -16.40 -2.56 -0.43
C TYR A 193 -16.90 -1.21 -0.93
N ILE A 194 -16.19 -0.59 -1.87
CA ILE A 194 -16.55 0.71 -2.44
C ILE A 194 -17.89 0.66 -3.16
N ALA A 195 -18.14 -0.38 -3.98
CA ALA A 195 -19.41 -0.56 -4.68
C ALA A 195 -20.61 -0.61 -3.70
N ARG A 196 -20.46 -1.32 -2.58
CA ARG A 196 -21.48 -1.36 -1.52
C ARG A 196 -21.70 -0.02 -0.82
N GLN A 197 -20.62 0.74 -0.60
CA GLN A 197 -20.70 2.03 0.09
C GLN A 197 -21.28 3.15 -0.80
N THR A 198 -21.11 3.05 -2.12
CA THR A 198 -21.51 4.09 -3.07
C THR A 198 -22.76 3.76 -3.87
N GLY A 199 -23.06 2.48 -4.08
CA GLY A 199 -24.07 2.01 -5.03
C GLY A 199 -23.65 2.17 -6.50
N ALA A 200 -22.39 2.48 -6.78
CA ALA A 200 -21.86 2.68 -8.12
C ALA A 200 -21.94 1.41 -8.99
N ASP A 201 -22.21 1.58 -10.30
CA ASP A 201 -22.10 0.52 -11.31
C ASP A 201 -20.60 0.24 -11.53
N MET A 202 -20.09 -0.83 -10.94
CA MET A 202 -18.69 -1.20 -10.97
C MET A 202 -18.50 -2.60 -11.54
N LEU A 203 -17.70 -2.71 -12.61
CA LEU A 203 -17.18 -3.97 -13.12
C LEU A 203 -15.79 -4.19 -12.52
N LEU A 204 -15.60 -5.26 -11.77
CA LEU A 204 -14.41 -5.49 -10.98
C LEU A 204 -13.45 -6.50 -11.63
N TRP A 205 -12.16 -6.17 -11.64
CA TRP A 205 -11.08 -7.15 -11.86
C TRP A 205 -11.02 -8.13 -10.69
N ASN A 206 -10.74 -9.41 -10.95
CA ASN A 206 -10.77 -10.47 -9.94
C ASN A 206 -9.40 -10.73 -9.30
N GLY A 207 -8.70 -9.71 -8.85
CA GLY A 207 -7.47 -9.81 -8.07
C GLY A 207 -7.72 -9.71 -6.57
N ALA A 208 -6.75 -10.15 -5.76
CA ALA A 208 -6.77 -9.99 -4.31
C ALA A 208 -5.36 -9.83 -3.76
N CYS A 209 -5.23 -9.12 -2.64
CA CYS A 209 -4.00 -9.06 -1.87
C CYS A 209 -3.83 -10.37 -1.08
N VAL A 210 -2.72 -11.09 -1.30
CA VAL A 210 -2.47 -12.39 -0.63
C VAL A 210 -2.35 -12.27 0.89
N VAL A 211 -2.01 -11.10 1.41
CA VAL A 211 -1.96 -10.85 2.86
C VAL A 211 -3.35 -10.64 3.42
N HIS A 212 -4.11 -9.70 2.83
CA HIS A 212 -5.42 -9.34 3.36
C HIS A 212 -6.49 -10.40 3.10
N ASP A 213 -6.38 -11.18 2.01
CA ASP A 213 -7.29 -12.29 1.70
C ASP A 213 -7.17 -13.47 2.70
N GLU A 214 -6.05 -13.54 3.44
CA GLU A 214 -5.80 -14.56 4.46
C GLU A 214 -6.56 -14.31 5.79
N PHE A 215 -7.03 -13.10 6.08
CA PHE A 215 -7.82 -12.85 7.29
C PHE A 215 -9.13 -13.64 7.27
N LYS A 216 -9.51 -14.21 8.42
CA LYS A 216 -10.68 -15.10 8.55
C LYS A 216 -11.72 -14.54 9.50
N GLY A 217 -12.95 -14.43 9.00
CA GLY A 217 -14.05 -13.85 9.77
C GLY A 217 -14.49 -14.68 10.96
N VAL A 218 -14.37 -16.01 10.90
CA VAL A 218 -14.76 -16.89 12.02
C VAL A 218 -13.77 -16.76 13.17
N GLU A 219 -12.48 -16.81 12.86
CA GLU A 219 -11.40 -16.66 13.85
C GLU A 219 -11.38 -15.25 14.44
N LEU A 220 -11.70 -14.23 13.64
CA LEU A 220 -11.85 -12.86 14.13
C LEU A 220 -13.02 -12.74 15.12
N ALA A 221 -14.15 -13.41 14.84
CA ALA A 221 -15.30 -13.42 15.76
C ALA A 221 -14.93 -14.06 17.11
N LEU A 222 -14.17 -15.17 17.10
CA LEU A 222 -13.68 -15.80 18.33
C LEU A 222 -12.72 -14.88 19.10
N LEU A 223 -11.80 -14.23 18.40
CA LEU A 223 -10.87 -13.28 19.03
C LEU A 223 -11.60 -12.09 19.66
N ARG A 224 -12.68 -11.61 19.04
CA ARG A 224 -13.53 -10.56 19.63
C ARG A 224 -14.24 -11.00 20.91
N GLU A 225 -14.60 -12.27 21.04
CA GLU A 225 -15.18 -12.80 22.29
C GLU A 225 -14.13 -12.82 23.42
N GLU A 226 -12.86 -13.06 23.09
CA GLU A 226 -11.74 -13.01 24.05
C GLU A 226 -11.38 -11.57 24.44
N HIS A 227 -11.58 -10.60 23.53
CA HIS A 227 -11.26 -9.18 23.70
C HIS A 227 -12.48 -8.29 23.45
N PRO A 228 -13.52 -8.34 24.30
CA PRO A 228 -14.81 -7.68 24.03
C PRO A 228 -14.74 -6.14 24.00
N GLU A 229 -13.71 -5.54 24.62
CA GLU A 229 -13.49 -4.09 24.65
C GLU A 229 -12.59 -3.60 23.50
N ALA A 230 -12.00 -4.53 22.72
CA ALA A 230 -11.11 -4.16 21.62
C ALA A 230 -11.89 -3.64 20.41
N LEU A 231 -11.45 -2.52 19.84
CA LEU A 231 -11.94 -2.05 18.53
C LEU A 231 -11.26 -2.80 17.39
N VAL A 232 -12.04 -3.23 16.42
CA VAL A 232 -11.56 -3.97 15.24
C VAL A 232 -11.32 -2.99 14.09
N LEU A 233 -10.07 -2.90 13.66
CA LEU A 233 -9.62 -2.04 12.56
C LEU A 233 -9.26 -2.91 11.36
N VAL A 234 -9.86 -2.67 10.20
CA VAL A 234 -9.73 -3.53 9.02
C VAL A 234 -9.35 -2.75 7.79
N HIS A 235 -8.33 -3.22 7.07
CA HIS A 235 -8.03 -2.71 5.74
C HIS A 235 -9.06 -3.24 4.72
N PRO A 236 -9.61 -2.41 3.82
CA PRO A 236 -10.71 -2.79 2.93
C PRO A 236 -10.34 -3.80 1.83
N GLU A 237 -9.06 -4.15 1.68
CA GLU A 237 -8.61 -5.31 0.87
C GLU A 237 -8.94 -6.67 1.51
N SER A 238 -9.51 -6.68 2.72
CA SER A 238 -9.89 -7.90 3.44
C SER A 238 -11.23 -8.48 2.96
N PRO A 239 -11.46 -9.79 3.12
CA PRO A 239 -12.73 -10.41 2.79
C PRO A 239 -13.92 -9.75 3.49
N GLN A 240 -15.09 -9.80 2.84
CA GLN A 240 -16.33 -9.22 3.38
C GLN A 240 -16.68 -9.74 4.78
N SER A 241 -16.39 -11.00 5.09
CA SER A 241 -16.65 -11.59 6.41
C SER A 241 -15.82 -10.98 7.54
N VAL A 242 -14.67 -10.37 7.19
CA VAL A 242 -13.79 -9.63 8.10
C VAL A 242 -14.23 -8.17 8.18
N VAL A 243 -14.43 -7.52 7.01
CA VAL A 243 -14.90 -6.13 6.92
C VAL A 243 -16.24 -5.93 7.65
N ALA A 244 -17.14 -6.91 7.60
CA ALA A 244 -18.44 -6.82 8.27
C ALA A 244 -18.36 -6.78 9.81
N GLN A 245 -17.22 -7.13 10.39
CA GLN A 245 -16.99 -7.11 11.84
C GLN A 245 -16.17 -5.90 12.30
N ALA A 246 -15.76 -5.03 11.37
CA ALA A 246 -14.91 -3.90 11.68
C ALA A 246 -15.69 -2.77 12.36
N ASP A 247 -15.07 -2.18 13.37
CA ASP A 247 -15.51 -0.90 13.95
C ASP A 247 -15.00 0.28 13.10
N VAL A 248 -13.81 0.10 12.47
CA VAL A 248 -13.24 1.05 11.50
C VAL A 248 -12.74 0.30 10.29
N VAL A 249 -13.16 0.71 9.10
CA VAL A 249 -12.61 0.27 7.81
C VAL A 249 -11.88 1.43 7.17
N GLY A 250 -10.60 1.27 6.85
CA GLY A 250 -9.81 2.35 6.31
C GLY A 250 -8.45 1.97 5.76
N SER A 251 -7.80 2.94 5.11
CA SER A 251 -6.42 2.82 4.65
C SER A 251 -5.45 2.65 5.83
N THR A 252 -4.20 2.34 5.53
CA THR A 252 -3.12 2.21 6.52
C THR A 252 -3.02 3.45 7.41
N SER A 253 -3.05 4.65 6.83
CA SER A 253 -3.02 5.92 7.58
C SER A 253 -4.27 6.13 8.42
N GLN A 254 -5.45 5.73 7.93
CA GLN A 254 -6.71 5.82 8.68
C GLN A 254 -6.72 4.87 9.88
N ILE A 255 -6.24 3.65 9.69
CA ILE A 255 -6.08 2.65 10.77
C ILE A 255 -5.10 3.15 11.84
N LEU A 256 -3.93 3.66 11.42
CA LEU A 256 -2.95 4.25 12.35
C LEU A 256 -3.56 5.41 13.14
N ARG A 257 -4.27 6.30 12.47
CA ARG A 257 -4.95 7.43 13.09
C ARG A 257 -6.00 6.98 14.11
N ALA A 258 -6.80 5.96 13.79
CA ALA A 258 -7.80 5.42 14.71
C ALA A 258 -7.15 4.87 16.00
N VAL A 259 -5.96 4.28 15.90
CA VAL A 259 -5.19 3.86 17.07
C VAL A 259 -4.67 5.05 17.87
N VAL A 260 -4.09 6.05 17.20
CA VAL A 260 -3.43 7.20 17.87
C VAL A 260 -4.46 8.11 18.55
N GLU A 261 -5.54 8.45 17.88
CA GLU A 261 -6.55 9.42 18.33
C GLU A 261 -7.71 8.78 19.10
N GLY A 262 -7.94 7.48 18.96
CA GLY A 262 -9.05 6.78 19.61
C GLY A 262 -8.83 6.60 21.12
N ASP A 263 -9.94 6.45 21.86
CA ASP A 263 -9.91 6.31 23.33
C ASP A 263 -9.80 4.86 23.81
N ALA A 264 -9.96 3.87 22.92
CA ALA A 264 -9.88 2.47 23.28
C ALA A 264 -8.45 2.10 23.75
N ARG A 265 -8.36 1.14 24.64
CA ARG A 265 -7.08 0.61 25.15
C ARG A 265 -6.56 -0.55 24.34
N GLU A 266 -7.46 -1.28 23.68
CA GLU A 266 -7.15 -2.47 22.90
C GLU A 266 -7.67 -2.33 21.48
N TYR A 267 -6.89 -2.80 20.50
CA TYR A 267 -7.22 -2.78 19.10
C TYR A 267 -6.84 -4.11 18.45
N ILE A 268 -7.79 -4.74 17.75
CA ILE A 268 -7.52 -5.86 16.85
C ILE A 268 -7.33 -5.28 15.45
N VAL A 269 -6.18 -5.50 14.85
CA VAL A 269 -5.78 -4.86 13.59
C VAL A 269 -5.63 -5.89 12.49
N ALA A 270 -6.49 -5.79 11.46
CA ALA A 270 -6.49 -6.64 10.28
C ALA A 270 -5.86 -5.88 9.08
N THR A 271 -4.54 -5.79 9.11
CA THR A 271 -3.66 -5.35 8.02
C THR A 271 -2.25 -5.90 8.24
N ASP A 272 -1.30 -5.58 7.34
CA ASP A 272 0.10 -6.01 7.48
C ASP A 272 0.72 -5.55 8.80
N ASN A 273 1.42 -6.46 9.47
CA ASN A 273 1.93 -6.21 10.82
C ASN A 273 3.12 -5.25 10.91
N GLY A 274 3.75 -4.88 9.81
CA GLY A 274 4.81 -3.87 9.78
C GLY A 274 4.36 -2.51 10.34
N ILE A 275 3.06 -2.19 10.24
CA ILE A 275 2.49 -0.96 10.81
C ILE A 275 2.58 -0.90 12.34
N PHE A 276 2.64 -2.05 13.02
CA PHE A 276 2.67 -2.11 14.49
C PHE A 276 3.91 -1.41 15.08
N HIS A 277 5.01 -1.36 14.33
CA HIS A 277 6.19 -0.59 14.75
C HIS A 277 5.81 0.88 14.98
N ARG A 278 5.20 1.50 13.98
CA ARG A 278 4.78 2.90 14.07
C ARG A 278 3.65 3.13 15.07
N MET A 279 2.70 2.21 15.16
CA MET A 279 1.62 2.28 16.15
C MET A 279 2.16 2.26 17.58
N ARG A 280 3.12 1.37 17.89
CA ARG A 280 3.75 1.30 19.24
C ARG A 280 4.51 2.57 19.59
N GLN A 281 5.15 3.21 18.61
CA GLN A 281 5.85 4.47 18.82
C GLN A 281 4.89 5.62 19.15
N LEU A 282 3.80 5.73 18.41
CA LEU A 282 2.85 6.85 18.52
C LEU A 282 1.80 6.64 19.62
N ALA A 283 1.51 5.40 19.98
CA ALA A 283 0.52 5.04 20.99
C ALA A 283 1.06 3.97 21.98
N PRO A 284 2.13 4.26 22.73
CA PRO A 284 2.86 3.25 23.53
C PRO A 284 2.04 2.64 24.67
N GLY A 285 0.92 3.25 25.06
CA GLY A 285 0.04 2.74 26.13
C GLY A 285 -1.10 1.85 25.64
N LYS A 286 -1.16 1.51 24.35
CA LYS A 286 -2.26 0.75 23.77
C LYS A 286 -1.86 -0.70 23.46
N THR A 287 -2.78 -1.63 23.70
CA THR A 287 -2.62 -3.03 23.35
C THR A 287 -3.01 -3.24 21.89
N LEU A 288 -2.07 -3.73 21.11
CA LEU A 288 -2.26 -4.00 19.69
C LEU A 288 -2.25 -5.51 19.46
N ILE A 289 -3.33 -6.04 18.90
CA ILE A 289 -3.57 -7.46 18.66
C ILE A 289 -3.66 -7.67 17.15
N GLU A 290 -2.87 -8.62 16.64
CA GLU A 290 -2.96 -9.00 15.23
C GLU A 290 -4.25 -9.79 14.98
N ALA A 291 -4.99 -9.43 13.93
CA ALA A 291 -6.13 -10.21 13.50
C ALA A 291 -5.68 -11.59 12.98
N PRO A 292 -6.45 -12.67 13.22
CA PRO A 292 -6.05 -14.01 12.86
C PRO A 292 -6.09 -14.25 11.34
N THR A 293 -5.09 -14.98 10.85
CA THR A 293 -5.01 -15.50 9.48
C THR A 293 -5.13 -17.02 9.51
N ALA A 294 -5.69 -17.65 8.47
CA ALA A 294 -5.77 -19.10 8.39
C ALA A 294 -4.39 -19.68 8.05
N GLY A 295 -3.75 -20.19 9.06
CA GLY A 295 -2.46 -20.86 8.95
C GLY A 295 -2.51 -22.24 8.33
N SER A 296 -2.96 -22.40 7.08
CA SER A 296 -2.93 -23.69 6.38
C SER A 296 -1.75 -23.84 5.41
N SER A 297 -0.98 -22.79 5.17
CA SER A 297 0.20 -22.87 4.31
C SER A 297 1.48 -23.02 5.13
N ALA A 298 2.50 -23.65 4.55
CA ALA A 298 3.85 -23.74 5.12
C ALA A 298 4.52 -22.37 5.34
N THR A 299 3.89 -21.31 4.87
CA THR A 299 4.19 -19.90 5.11
C THR A 299 3.66 -19.40 6.44
N CYS A 300 2.98 -20.25 7.19
CA CYS A 300 2.49 -19.98 8.53
C CYS A 300 3.62 -19.82 9.58
N LYS A 301 4.59 -19.02 9.27
CA LYS A 301 5.31 -18.27 10.29
C LYS A 301 4.51 -17.04 10.64
N SER A 302 3.20 -17.20 10.51
CA SER A 302 2.04 -16.41 10.85
C SER A 302 2.26 -14.93 10.78
N CYS A 303 1.45 -14.20 10.94
CA CYS A 303 1.38 -12.78 10.94
C CYS A 303 1.07 -12.34 9.51
N ALA A 304 0.09 -11.52 9.41
CA ALA A 304 -0.22 -10.81 8.21
C ALA A 304 0.98 -9.94 7.80
N HIS A 305 1.98 -10.54 7.16
CA HIS A 305 3.17 -9.83 6.70
C HIS A 305 3.46 -10.13 5.24
N CYS A 306 3.70 -9.07 4.48
CA CYS A 306 3.95 -9.17 3.04
C CYS A 306 5.40 -9.58 2.77
N PRO A 307 5.64 -10.72 2.10
CA PRO A 307 7.01 -11.16 1.81
C PRO A 307 7.78 -10.16 0.97
N TRP A 308 7.13 -9.48 0.05
CA TRP A 308 7.77 -8.47 -0.80
C TRP A 308 8.13 -7.19 -0.03
N MET A 309 7.33 -6.80 0.97
CA MET A 309 7.72 -5.72 1.88
C MET A 309 8.91 -6.12 2.74
N ALA A 310 8.93 -7.38 3.22
CA ALA A 310 10.02 -7.94 3.99
C ALA A 310 11.35 -8.08 3.22
N MET A 311 11.33 -8.09 1.88
CA MET A 311 12.55 -8.07 1.06
C MET A 311 13.34 -6.76 1.17
N ASN A 312 12.68 -5.66 1.61
CA ASN A 312 13.37 -4.41 1.85
C ASN A 312 14.25 -4.50 3.10
N ALA A 313 15.55 -4.42 2.94
CA ALA A 313 16.50 -4.48 4.02
C ALA A 313 17.46 -3.29 3.98
N MET A 314 18.07 -2.98 5.14
CA MET A 314 19.05 -1.91 5.30
C MET A 314 20.25 -2.09 4.35
N GLN A 315 20.69 -3.35 4.14
CA GLN A 315 21.77 -3.66 3.20
C GLN A 315 21.37 -3.29 1.76
N GLY A 316 20.10 -3.47 1.37
CA GLY A 316 19.61 -3.06 0.05
C GLY A 316 19.69 -1.54 -0.14
N VAL A 317 19.39 -0.74 0.88
CA VAL A 317 19.58 0.72 0.85
C VAL A 317 21.05 1.09 0.63
N ILE A 318 21.96 0.43 1.35
CA ILE A 318 23.40 0.62 1.17
C ILE A 318 23.82 0.26 -0.26
N ASP A 319 23.42 -0.89 -0.75
CA ASP A 319 23.79 -1.37 -2.10
C ASP A 319 23.25 -0.44 -3.21
N CYS A 320 22.03 0.10 -3.06
CA CYS A 320 21.48 1.10 -3.96
C CYS A 320 22.38 2.35 -4.09
N LEU A 321 22.80 2.86 -2.95
CA LEU A 321 23.55 4.13 -2.90
C LEU A 321 25.01 3.95 -3.29
N GLU A 322 25.67 2.86 -2.88
CA GLU A 322 27.07 2.61 -3.20
C GLU A 322 27.30 2.11 -4.63
N ARG A 323 26.45 1.21 -5.09
CA ARG A 323 26.64 0.53 -6.39
C ARG A 323 25.76 1.09 -7.49
N GLY A 324 24.77 1.93 -7.13
CA GLY A 324 23.78 2.41 -8.06
C GLY A 324 22.81 1.33 -8.54
N SER A 325 22.66 0.24 -7.77
CA SER A 325 21.71 -0.83 -8.09
C SER A 325 20.27 -0.39 -7.77
N GLY A 326 19.29 -1.13 -8.30
CA GLY A 326 17.89 -0.90 -7.94
C GLY A 326 17.25 0.33 -8.59
N GLU A 327 17.81 0.88 -9.67
CA GLU A 327 17.23 2.03 -10.35
C GLU A 327 15.92 1.68 -11.06
N VAL A 328 14.88 2.46 -10.77
CA VAL A 328 13.56 2.32 -11.37
C VAL A 328 13.49 3.07 -12.69
N VAL A 329 13.12 2.34 -13.75
CA VAL A 329 12.96 2.89 -15.08
C VAL A 329 11.51 2.71 -15.53
N VAL A 330 10.88 3.79 -15.98
CA VAL A 330 9.55 3.78 -16.62
C VAL A 330 9.72 4.37 -18.02
N PRO A 331 9.37 3.63 -19.09
CA PRO A 331 9.46 4.15 -20.46
C PRO A 331 8.61 5.40 -20.64
N GLU A 332 9.15 6.41 -21.32
CA GLU A 332 8.51 7.73 -21.42
C GLU A 332 7.06 7.69 -21.95
N PRO A 333 6.72 6.92 -23.00
CA PRO A 333 5.32 6.84 -23.46
C PRO A 333 4.35 6.23 -22.43
N THR A 334 4.87 5.35 -21.55
CA THR A 334 4.09 4.77 -20.45
C THR A 334 3.94 5.78 -19.31
N ARG A 335 5.03 6.49 -18.99
CA ARG A 335 5.05 7.52 -17.97
C ARG A 335 4.03 8.63 -18.25
N GLU A 336 4.07 9.19 -19.46
CA GLU A 336 3.17 10.28 -19.87
C GLU A 336 1.70 9.89 -19.74
N ARG A 337 1.34 8.67 -20.18
CA ARG A 337 -0.05 8.18 -20.08
C ARG A 337 -0.48 7.93 -18.64
N ALA A 338 0.39 7.32 -17.83
CA ALA A 338 0.10 7.02 -16.41
C ALA A 338 -0.02 8.30 -15.57
N LEU A 339 0.74 9.35 -15.92
CA LEU A 339 0.77 10.62 -15.18
C LEU A 339 -0.63 11.26 -15.09
N GLY A 340 -1.41 11.25 -16.16
CA GLY A 340 -2.71 11.90 -16.20
C GLY A 340 -3.71 11.36 -15.16
N GLY A 341 -3.75 10.04 -14.94
CA GLY A 341 -4.60 9.41 -13.91
C GLY A 341 -4.13 9.74 -12.50
N ILE A 342 -2.80 9.81 -12.30
CA ILE A 342 -2.19 10.15 -11.01
C ILE A 342 -2.45 11.63 -10.66
N GLU A 343 -2.25 12.54 -11.61
CA GLU A 343 -2.49 13.98 -11.41
C GLU A 343 -3.94 14.28 -11.08
N ARG A 344 -4.91 13.65 -11.77
CA ARG A 344 -6.33 13.78 -11.43
C ARG A 344 -6.64 13.37 -10.01
N MET A 345 -6.06 12.28 -9.53
CA MET A 345 -6.19 11.86 -8.13
C MET A 345 -5.60 12.92 -7.19
N LEU A 346 -4.38 13.38 -7.44
CA LEU A 346 -3.72 14.37 -6.58
C LEU A 346 -4.46 15.70 -6.55
N GLU A 347 -4.99 16.16 -7.70
CA GLU A 347 -5.80 17.36 -7.79
C GLU A 347 -7.13 17.20 -7.04
N PHE A 348 -7.81 16.06 -7.20
CA PHE A 348 -9.04 15.78 -6.48
C PHE A 348 -8.80 15.81 -4.96
N VAL A 349 -7.74 15.15 -4.49
CA VAL A 349 -7.36 15.13 -3.06
C VAL A 349 -7.06 16.54 -2.55
N ALA A 350 -6.35 17.35 -3.32
CA ALA A 350 -6.01 18.72 -2.94
C ALA A 350 -7.25 19.65 -2.87
N THR A 351 -8.23 19.44 -3.74
CA THR A 351 -9.45 20.26 -3.81
C THR A 351 -10.58 19.77 -2.92
N ASN A 352 -10.49 18.54 -2.40
CA ASN A 352 -11.50 17.92 -1.53
C ASN A 352 -10.90 17.36 -0.23
N PRO A 353 -10.17 18.16 0.56
CA PRO A 353 -9.44 17.66 1.73
C PRO A 353 -10.37 17.03 2.78
N ASP A 354 -11.59 17.53 2.93
CA ASP A 354 -12.57 17.02 3.90
C ASP A 354 -13.14 15.64 3.53
N SER A 355 -13.03 15.25 2.27
CA SER A 355 -13.47 13.92 1.79
C SER A 355 -12.42 12.82 2.01
N ILE A 356 -11.22 13.21 2.43
CA ILE A 356 -10.07 12.34 2.59
C ILE A 356 -9.52 12.51 4.00
N VAL A 357 -9.34 11.40 4.69
CA VAL A 357 -8.80 11.44 6.05
C VAL A 357 -7.38 11.97 6.01
N ALA A 358 -7.10 12.97 6.83
CA ALA A 358 -5.78 13.54 6.97
C ALA A 358 -4.74 12.46 7.37
N PRO A 359 -3.44 12.65 7.03
CA PRO A 359 -2.35 11.76 7.46
C PRO A 359 -2.36 11.54 8.97
N ALA A 360 -1.74 10.45 9.41
CA ALA A 360 -1.58 10.15 10.83
C ALA A 360 -0.91 11.32 11.58
N HIS A 361 -1.29 11.49 12.84
CA HIS A 361 -0.76 12.55 13.69
C HIS A 361 0.79 12.52 13.74
N GLY A 362 1.41 13.67 13.60
CA GLY A 362 2.88 13.82 13.56
C GLY A 362 3.51 13.64 12.18
N PHE A 363 2.71 13.34 11.15
CA PHE A 363 3.17 13.39 9.78
C PHE A 363 3.01 14.81 9.23
N VAL A 364 4.12 15.43 8.82
CA VAL A 364 4.12 16.74 8.15
C VAL A 364 4.45 16.50 6.68
N PRO A 365 3.49 16.65 5.76
CA PRO A 365 3.79 16.58 4.33
C PRO A 365 4.93 17.54 3.99
N HIS A 366 5.89 17.09 3.19
CA HIS A 366 7.04 17.86 2.68
C HIS A 366 8.24 18.04 3.60
N LEU A 367 8.15 17.70 4.89
CA LEU A 367 9.25 17.96 5.83
C LEU A 367 9.82 16.69 6.48
N GLY A 368 9.27 15.53 6.15
CA GLY A 368 9.47 14.38 7.03
C GLY A 368 8.77 14.64 8.38
N SER A 369 8.76 13.70 9.30
CA SER A 369 8.30 14.01 10.65
C SER A 369 9.30 14.96 11.31
N ALA A 370 8.81 16.06 11.86
CA ALA A 370 9.59 16.87 12.78
C ALA A 370 9.84 16.12 14.08
#